data_cc316a6481a85712fe9feb8c64fff2ba
#
_entry.id   cc316a6481a85712fe9feb8c64fff2ba
#
_cell.length_a   1.000
_cell.length_b   1.000
_cell.length_c   1.000
_cell.angle_alpha   90.00
_cell.angle_beta   90.00
_cell.angle_gamma   90.00
#
_symmetry.space_group_name_H-M   'P 1'
#
loop_
_entity.id
_entity.type
_entity.pdbx_description
1 polymer ?
#
loop_
_entity_poly.entity_id
_entity_poly.type
_entity_poly.pdbx_seq_one_letter_code
_entity_poly.pdbx_strand_id
1 'polypeptide(L)'
;MMSKRQEAFRADYRERVAPLYSGPLHVFLIYAIGLSGIWYFAHQIHGATWTDWLIVPATFLAANIFEWWIHRYVMHRPVKGFMGIYKRHTLAHHQFFTDKEWTIDTTRDYRITFFPPYALVGFMTMSIVPAYVASLIWSSNAAWLLMCTTAGIYLNYEFFHLCCHLKESPFVRTMPLINTIRRHHVAHHNTAIMMEKNFNLTYPIADWLFRTSDLDRGVIGHVFNGYDTAHVKTNLKKTRAATDDPKAALVRA
;
A
#
# COMPACT_ATOMS: atom_id res chain seq x y z
N MET A 1 20.20 10.17 6.86
CA MET A 1 21.07 9.06 7.29
C MET A 1 20.27 8.11 8.15
N MET A 2 20.46 6.80 7.95
CA MET A 2 19.87 5.74 8.77
C MET A 2 20.33 5.86 10.22
N SER A 3 19.41 5.69 11.17
CA SER A 3 19.78 5.66 12.59
C SER A 3 20.44 4.32 12.94
N LYS A 4 21.33 4.30 13.93
CA LYS A 4 21.94 3.06 14.44
C LYS A 4 20.88 2.02 14.85
N ARG A 5 19.76 2.49 15.43
CA ARG A 5 18.62 1.62 15.81
C ARG A 5 17.99 0.96 14.59
N GLN A 6 17.76 1.72 13.52
CA GLN A 6 17.17 1.18 12.28
C GLN A 6 18.13 0.22 11.59
N GLU A 7 19.43 0.54 11.57
CA GLU A 7 20.47 -0.32 11.01
C GLU A 7 20.51 -1.69 11.72
N ALA A 8 20.56 -1.67 13.06
CA ALA A 8 20.53 -2.88 13.88
C ALA A 8 19.25 -3.68 13.65
N PHE A 9 18.08 -3.01 13.55
CA PHE A 9 16.82 -3.70 13.28
C PHE A 9 16.81 -4.36 11.90
N ARG A 10 17.32 -3.67 10.85
CA ARG A 10 17.42 -4.25 9.50
C ARG A 10 18.34 -5.47 9.45
N ALA A 11 19.49 -5.41 10.16
CA ALA A 11 20.43 -6.54 10.25
C ALA A 11 19.76 -7.74 10.90
N ASP A 12 19.20 -7.58 12.10
CA ASP A 12 18.49 -8.62 12.84
C ASP A 12 17.28 -9.20 12.04
N TYR A 13 16.50 -8.33 11.37
CA TYR A 13 15.41 -8.80 10.50
C TYR A 13 15.92 -9.72 9.37
N ARG A 14 17.01 -9.31 8.69
CA ARG A 14 17.59 -10.07 7.57
C ARG A 14 18.15 -11.42 8.02
N GLU A 15 18.74 -11.52 9.21
CA GLU A 15 19.21 -12.78 9.79
C GLU A 15 18.05 -13.76 10.04
N ARG A 16 16.88 -13.26 10.44
CA ARG A 16 15.68 -14.11 10.68
C ARG A 16 14.97 -14.54 9.39
N VAL A 17 15.28 -13.96 8.25
CA VAL A 17 14.73 -14.42 6.97
C VAL A 17 15.28 -15.79 6.64
N ALA A 18 14.40 -16.76 6.35
CA ALA A 18 14.79 -18.13 6.05
C ALA A 18 15.92 -18.19 5.00
N PRO A 19 16.94 -19.04 5.18
CA PRO A 19 18.09 -19.11 4.25
C PRO A 19 17.69 -19.37 2.80
N LEU A 20 16.66 -20.18 2.58
CA LEU A 20 16.12 -20.53 1.25
C LEU A 20 15.15 -19.50 0.68
N TYR A 21 14.89 -18.38 1.37
CA TYR A 21 13.99 -17.35 0.84
C TYR A 21 14.60 -16.68 -0.40
N SER A 22 13.84 -16.67 -1.48
CA SER A 22 14.16 -15.97 -2.72
C SER A 22 13.15 -14.83 -2.95
N GLY A 23 13.62 -13.59 -2.94
CA GLY A 23 12.79 -12.42 -3.24
C GLY A 23 12.20 -12.46 -4.65
N PRO A 24 12.99 -12.74 -5.71
CA PRO A 24 12.45 -12.89 -7.06
C PRO A 24 11.39 -13.98 -7.19
N LEU A 25 11.58 -15.15 -6.55
CA LEU A 25 10.55 -16.20 -6.55
C LEU A 25 9.29 -15.76 -5.82
N HIS A 26 9.42 -15.02 -4.72
CA HIS A 26 8.28 -14.47 -3.98
C HIS A 26 7.43 -13.56 -4.87
N VAL A 27 8.06 -12.61 -5.57
CA VAL A 27 7.40 -11.70 -6.51
C VAL A 27 6.78 -12.48 -7.67
N PHE A 28 7.54 -13.40 -8.26
CA PHE A 28 7.04 -14.26 -9.34
C PHE A 28 5.75 -14.99 -8.94
N LEU A 29 5.71 -15.59 -7.75
CA LEU A 29 4.54 -16.32 -7.27
C LEU A 29 3.31 -15.41 -7.11
N ILE A 30 3.48 -14.20 -6.56
CA ILE A 30 2.39 -13.23 -6.43
C ILE A 30 1.80 -12.89 -7.80
N TYR A 31 2.66 -12.52 -8.76
CA TYR A 31 2.20 -12.12 -10.09
C TYR A 31 1.69 -13.31 -10.90
N ALA A 32 2.30 -14.49 -10.78
CA ALA A 32 1.81 -15.70 -11.45
C ALA A 32 0.40 -16.09 -10.96
N ILE A 33 0.17 -16.10 -9.65
CA ILE A 33 -1.16 -16.40 -9.08
C ILE A 33 -2.17 -15.32 -9.50
N GLY A 34 -1.83 -14.05 -9.37
CA GLY A 34 -2.74 -12.95 -9.67
C GLY A 34 -3.10 -12.87 -11.15
N LEU A 35 -2.10 -12.96 -12.05
CA LEU A 35 -2.33 -12.93 -13.50
C LEU A 35 -3.09 -14.18 -13.99
N SER A 36 -2.79 -15.36 -13.43
CA SER A 36 -3.56 -16.57 -13.73
C SER A 36 -5.02 -16.44 -13.28
N GLY A 37 -5.26 -15.82 -12.11
CA GLY A 37 -6.61 -15.52 -11.65
C GLY A 37 -7.34 -14.56 -12.59
N ILE A 38 -6.69 -13.44 -12.97
CA ILE A 38 -7.27 -12.47 -13.93
C ILE A 38 -7.58 -13.16 -15.25
N TRP A 39 -6.66 -13.96 -15.77
CA TRP A 39 -6.87 -14.71 -17.01
C TRP A 39 -8.08 -15.64 -16.90
N TYR A 40 -8.18 -16.43 -15.82
CA TYR A 40 -9.29 -17.33 -15.57
C TYR A 40 -10.63 -16.59 -15.49
N PHE A 41 -10.71 -15.51 -14.71
CA PHE A 41 -11.95 -14.76 -14.56
C PHE A 41 -12.35 -14.02 -15.84
N ALA A 42 -11.37 -13.48 -16.58
CA ALA A 42 -11.62 -12.85 -17.86
C ALA A 42 -12.21 -13.81 -18.90
N HIS A 43 -11.80 -15.08 -18.89
CA HIS A 43 -12.35 -16.11 -19.76
C HIS A 43 -13.82 -16.48 -19.46
N GLN A 44 -14.34 -16.13 -18.28
CA GLN A 44 -15.74 -16.35 -17.93
C GLN A 44 -16.66 -15.20 -18.42
N ILE A 45 -16.10 -14.12 -18.92
CA ILE A 45 -16.86 -12.95 -19.35
C ILE A 45 -17.30 -13.15 -20.80
N HIS A 46 -18.60 -13.25 -21.04
CA HIS A 46 -19.18 -13.47 -22.36
C HIS A 46 -20.33 -12.49 -22.62
N GLY A 47 -20.24 -11.74 -23.71
CA GLY A 47 -21.31 -10.79 -24.10
C GLY A 47 -21.57 -9.69 -23.07
N ALA A 48 -20.53 -9.23 -22.35
CA ALA A 48 -20.67 -8.17 -21.37
C ALA A 48 -21.24 -6.89 -22.00
N THR A 49 -22.23 -6.32 -21.34
CA THR A 49 -22.82 -5.03 -21.71
C THR A 49 -22.02 -3.88 -21.11
N TRP A 50 -22.21 -2.65 -21.63
CA TRP A 50 -21.56 -1.46 -21.05
C TRP A 50 -21.91 -1.26 -19.58
N THR A 51 -23.12 -1.68 -19.14
CA THR A 51 -23.56 -1.61 -17.76
C THR A 51 -22.75 -2.54 -16.85
N ASP A 52 -22.34 -3.72 -17.34
CA ASP A 52 -21.52 -4.64 -16.57
C ASP A 52 -20.17 -4.01 -16.21
N TRP A 53 -19.60 -3.20 -17.12
CA TRP A 53 -18.32 -2.50 -16.89
C TRP A 53 -18.38 -1.44 -15.80
N LEU A 54 -19.57 -0.96 -15.41
CA LEU A 54 -19.72 -0.01 -14.30
C LEU A 54 -19.28 -0.62 -12.95
N ILE A 55 -19.24 -1.95 -12.83
CA ILE A 55 -18.74 -2.63 -11.63
C ILE A 55 -17.24 -2.35 -11.42
N VAL A 56 -16.47 -2.11 -12.48
CA VAL A 56 -15.03 -1.86 -12.40
C VAL A 56 -14.71 -0.60 -11.60
N PRO A 57 -15.17 0.61 -11.97
CA PRO A 57 -14.94 1.80 -11.15
C PRO A 57 -15.58 1.69 -9.76
N ALA A 58 -16.72 1.04 -9.61
CA ALA A 58 -17.35 0.82 -8.30
C ALA A 58 -16.47 -0.05 -7.40
N THR A 59 -15.95 -1.17 -7.94
CA THR A 59 -15.02 -2.06 -7.22
C THR A 59 -13.70 -1.34 -6.88
N PHE A 60 -13.18 -0.53 -7.81
CA PHE A 60 -11.97 0.25 -7.58
C PHE A 60 -12.14 1.23 -6.39
N LEU A 61 -13.24 1.99 -6.36
CA LEU A 61 -13.50 2.93 -5.27
C LEU A 61 -13.74 2.20 -3.94
N ALA A 62 -14.51 1.10 -3.96
CA ALA A 62 -14.74 0.28 -2.77
C ALA A 62 -13.44 -0.30 -2.22
N ALA A 63 -12.56 -0.82 -3.08
CA ALA A 63 -11.26 -1.35 -2.69
C ALA A 63 -10.31 -0.25 -2.16
N ASN A 64 -10.35 0.95 -2.73
CA ASN A 64 -9.56 2.09 -2.23
C ASN A 64 -10.01 2.53 -0.82
N ILE A 65 -11.32 2.54 -0.55
CA ILE A 65 -11.86 2.79 0.79
C ILE A 65 -11.48 1.65 1.74
N PHE A 66 -11.55 0.39 1.28
CA PHE A 66 -11.17 -0.78 2.07
C PHE A 66 -9.67 -0.76 2.41
N GLU A 67 -8.80 -0.41 1.45
CA GLU A 67 -7.37 -0.22 1.68
C GLU A 67 -7.11 0.80 2.80
N TRP A 68 -7.74 1.97 2.73
CA TRP A 68 -7.67 2.99 3.75
C TRP A 68 -8.13 2.47 5.12
N TRP A 69 -9.27 1.76 5.14
CA TRP A 69 -9.85 1.25 6.37
C TRP A 69 -8.96 0.19 7.04
N ILE A 70 -8.51 -0.82 6.28
CA ILE A 70 -7.67 -1.90 6.82
C ILE A 70 -6.31 -1.35 7.27
N HIS A 71 -5.73 -0.42 6.52
CA HIS A 71 -4.47 0.22 6.87
C HIS A 71 -4.58 0.96 8.20
N ARG A 72 -5.61 1.80 8.36
CA ARG A 72 -5.82 2.61 9.55
C ARG A 72 -6.18 1.79 10.78
N TYR A 73 -7.08 0.82 10.65
CA TYR A 73 -7.73 0.17 11.79
C TYR A 73 -7.23 -1.25 12.08
N VAL A 74 -6.54 -1.90 11.14
CA VAL A 74 -6.03 -3.25 11.31
C VAL A 74 -4.50 -3.30 11.25
N MET A 75 -3.90 -2.57 10.30
CA MET A 75 -2.44 -2.57 10.16
C MET A 75 -1.75 -1.73 11.22
N HIS A 76 -2.35 -0.60 11.63
CA HIS A 76 -1.80 0.31 12.64
C HIS A 76 -2.34 0.10 14.05
N ARG A 77 -3.28 -0.82 14.27
CA ARG A 77 -3.86 -1.09 15.59
C ARG A 77 -3.86 -2.59 15.91
N PRO A 78 -3.57 -2.98 17.17
CA PRO A 78 -3.62 -4.38 17.57
C PRO A 78 -5.08 -4.85 17.68
N VAL A 79 -5.57 -5.55 16.64
CA VAL A 79 -6.93 -6.11 16.61
C VAL A 79 -6.85 -7.61 16.87
N LYS A 80 -7.67 -8.11 17.80
CA LYS A 80 -7.77 -9.56 18.10
C LYS A 80 -8.15 -10.33 16.83
N GLY A 81 -7.42 -11.39 16.53
CA GLY A 81 -7.57 -12.17 15.29
C GLY A 81 -6.69 -11.67 14.13
N PHE A 82 -6.27 -10.39 14.13
CA PHE A 82 -5.44 -9.79 13.08
C PHE A 82 -4.05 -9.33 13.57
N MET A 83 -3.64 -9.77 14.75
CA MET A 83 -2.34 -9.39 15.34
C MET A 83 -1.13 -9.63 14.43
N GLY A 84 -1.20 -10.63 13.57
CA GLY A 84 -0.14 -10.92 12.59
C GLY A 84 0.06 -9.77 11.59
N ILE A 85 -1.04 -9.14 11.14
CA ILE A 85 -1.01 -8.00 10.22
C ILE A 85 -0.37 -6.80 10.91
N TYR A 86 -0.82 -6.44 12.12
CA TYR A 86 -0.25 -5.36 12.92
C TYR A 86 1.25 -5.56 13.19
N LYS A 87 1.65 -6.76 13.64
CA LYS A 87 3.07 -7.08 13.91
C LYS A 87 3.93 -6.94 12.65
N ARG A 88 3.41 -7.43 11.52
CA ARG A 88 4.14 -7.34 10.25
C ARG A 88 4.24 -5.91 9.75
N HIS A 89 3.14 -5.14 9.78
CA HIS A 89 3.11 -3.78 9.26
C HIS A 89 3.72 -2.78 10.24
N THR A 90 3.13 -2.56 11.39
CA THR A 90 3.58 -1.51 12.31
C THR A 90 4.87 -1.86 13.03
N LEU A 91 5.01 -3.10 13.54
CA LEU A 91 6.17 -3.46 14.35
C LEU A 91 7.37 -3.95 13.53
N ALA A 92 7.17 -4.34 12.27
CA ALA A 92 8.31 -4.74 11.43
C ALA A 92 8.53 -3.76 10.28
N HIS A 93 7.55 -3.54 9.39
CA HIS A 93 7.71 -2.71 8.20
C HIS A 93 8.05 -1.25 8.54
N HIS A 94 7.34 -0.60 9.48
CA HIS A 94 7.63 0.77 9.91
C HIS A 94 8.89 0.93 10.78
N GLN A 95 9.47 -0.15 11.28
CA GLN A 95 10.80 -0.11 11.91
C GLN A 95 11.92 -0.36 10.88
N PHE A 96 11.64 -1.18 9.87
CA PHE A 96 12.58 -1.44 8.78
C PHE A 96 12.70 -0.22 7.86
N PHE A 97 11.58 0.40 7.51
CA PHE A 97 11.48 1.61 6.69
C PHE A 97 11.01 2.80 7.53
N THR A 98 11.70 3.91 7.42
CA THR A 98 11.35 5.18 8.09
C THR A 98 11.28 6.29 7.06
N ASP A 99 10.79 7.47 7.43
CA ASP A 99 10.81 8.65 6.56
C ASP A 99 12.23 9.19 6.27
N LYS A 100 13.25 8.72 7.00
CA LYS A 100 14.65 9.08 6.79
C LYS A 100 15.40 8.10 5.88
N GLU A 101 15.05 6.82 5.97
CA GLU A 101 15.62 5.77 5.13
C GLU A 101 14.53 4.71 4.85
N TRP A 102 13.98 4.76 3.65
CA TRP A 102 12.83 3.96 3.23
C TRP A 102 13.14 3.01 2.07
N THR A 103 14.41 2.91 1.65
CA THR A 103 14.76 2.11 0.47
C THR A 103 15.17 0.68 0.82
N ILE A 104 14.88 -0.24 -0.09
CA ILE A 104 15.40 -1.61 -0.05
C ILE A 104 16.86 -1.62 -0.50
N ASP A 105 17.66 -2.53 0.09
CA ASP A 105 19.07 -2.70 -0.29
C ASP A 105 19.28 -3.98 -1.12
N THR A 106 18.53 -5.02 -0.82
CA THR A 106 18.67 -6.33 -1.43
C THR A 106 17.31 -6.96 -1.77
N THR A 107 17.29 -7.97 -2.65
CA THR A 107 16.07 -8.72 -2.96
C THR A 107 15.53 -9.53 -1.78
N ARG A 108 16.32 -9.74 -0.71
CA ARG A 108 15.83 -10.34 0.54
C ARG A 108 14.87 -9.40 1.28
N ASP A 109 14.98 -8.09 1.08
CA ASP A 109 14.10 -7.09 1.65
C ASP A 109 12.68 -7.13 1.04
N TYR A 110 12.49 -7.83 -0.08
CA TYR A 110 11.16 -8.11 -0.63
C TYR A 110 10.27 -8.86 0.39
N ARG A 111 10.87 -9.62 1.32
CA ARG A 111 10.13 -10.31 2.38
C ARG A 111 9.35 -9.35 3.28
N ILE A 112 9.84 -8.13 3.51
CA ILE A 112 9.18 -7.12 4.33
C ILE A 112 8.32 -6.16 3.50
N THR A 113 8.61 -6.01 2.22
CA THR A 113 7.88 -5.13 1.30
C THR A 113 6.59 -5.78 0.81
N PHE A 114 6.67 -6.97 0.21
CA PHE A 114 5.53 -7.69 -0.35
C PHE A 114 4.75 -8.47 0.71
N PHE A 115 3.43 -8.56 0.55
CA PHE A 115 2.65 -9.53 1.31
C PHE A 115 3.01 -10.97 0.92
N PRO A 116 2.83 -11.96 1.82
CA PRO A 116 2.99 -13.36 1.43
C PRO A 116 2.03 -13.76 0.30
N PRO A 117 2.41 -14.67 -0.62
CA PRO A 117 1.54 -15.07 -1.75
C PRO A 117 0.16 -15.58 -1.31
N TYR A 118 0.05 -16.22 -0.15
CA TYR A 118 -1.24 -16.67 0.39
C TYR A 118 -2.18 -15.51 0.77
N ALA A 119 -1.66 -14.30 1.00
CA ALA A 119 -2.50 -13.13 1.28
C ALA A 119 -3.34 -12.74 0.06
N LEU A 120 -2.79 -12.85 -1.16
CA LEU A 120 -3.55 -12.67 -2.40
C LEU A 120 -4.72 -13.67 -2.47
N VAL A 121 -4.46 -14.96 -2.20
CA VAL A 121 -5.50 -15.99 -2.19
C VAL A 121 -6.59 -15.66 -1.16
N GLY A 122 -6.19 -15.25 0.05
CA GLY A 122 -7.13 -14.82 1.09
C GLY A 122 -7.98 -13.61 0.66
N PHE A 123 -7.34 -12.62 0.02
CA PHE A 123 -8.02 -11.44 -0.48
C PHE A 123 -9.03 -11.79 -1.60
N MET A 124 -8.64 -12.66 -2.53
CA MET A 124 -9.54 -13.17 -3.56
C MET A 124 -10.70 -13.96 -2.97
N THR A 125 -10.45 -14.79 -1.95
CA THR A 125 -11.49 -15.54 -1.25
C THR A 125 -12.52 -14.62 -0.58
N MET A 126 -12.09 -13.54 0.06
CA MET A 126 -12.98 -12.52 0.64
C MET A 126 -13.86 -11.85 -0.43
N SER A 127 -13.39 -11.74 -1.67
CA SER A 127 -14.12 -11.14 -2.77
C SER A 127 -15.21 -12.04 -3.37
N ILE A 128 -15.25 -13.33 -3.03
CA ILE A 128 -16.29 -14.27 -3.51
C ILE A 128 -17.68 -13.82 -3.07
N VAL A 129 -17.82 -13.37 -1.83
CA VAL A 129 -19.11 -12.91 -1.30
C VAL A 129 -19.66 -11.71 -2.07
N PRO A 130 -18.94 -10.58 -2.21
CA PRO A 130 -19.42 -9.47 -3.03
C PRO A 130 -19.60 -9.84 -4.51
N ALA A 131 -18.77 -10.73 -5.08
CA ALA A 131 -18.95 -11.22 -6.44
C ALA A 131 -20.25 -12.04 -6.59
N TYR A 132 -20.54 -12.91 -5.63
CA TYR A 132 -21.79 -13.66 -5.60
C TYR A 132 -23.00 -12.72 -5.50
N VAL A 133 -22.97 -11.74 -4.62
CA VAL A 133 -24.01 -10.70 -4.54
C VAL A 133 -24.16 -9.97 -5.88
N ALA A 134 -23.07 -9.55 -6.51
CA ALA A 134 -23.10 -8.92 -7.83
C ALA A 134 -23.74 -9.83 -8.91
N SER A 135 -23.51 -11.15 -8.85
CA SER A 135 -24.14 -12.09 -9.78
C SER A 135 -25.66 -12.16 -9.62
N LEU A 136 -26.16 -11.99 -8.39
CA LEU A 136 -27.61 -12.05 -8.10
C LEU A 136 -28.35 -10.75 -8.44
N ILE A 137 -27.73 -9.59 -8.19
CA ILE A 137 -28.42 -8.30 -8.32
C ILE A 137 -28.08 -7.56 -9.62
N TRP A 138 -27.06 -8.00 -10.33
CA TRP A 138 -26.59 -7.34 -11.55
C TRP A 138 -26.45 -8.36 -12.71
N SER A 139 -25.29 -9.06 -12.78
CA SER A 139 -25.07 -10.11 -13.78
C SER A 139 -23.88 -10.99 -13.42
N SER A 140 -23.79 -12.18 -14.05
CA SER A 140 -22.60 -13.03 -13.93
C SER A 140 -21.34 -12.33 -14.47
N ASN A 141 -21.45 -11.53 -15.54
CA ASN A 141 -20.33 -10.75 -16.07
C ASN A 141 -19.83 -9.71 -15.07
N ALA A 142 -20.74 -9.00 -14.37
CA ALA A 142 -20.37 -8.07 -13.32
C ALA A 142 -19.60 -8.77 -12.18
N ALA A 143 -20.01 -9.98 -11.80
CA ALA A 143 -19.30 -10.77 -10.80
C ALA A 143 -17.86 -11.11 -11.25
N TRP A 144 -17.67 -11.57 -12.48
CA TRP A 144 -16.34 -11.89 -13.02
C TRP A 144 -15.47 -10.65 -13.19
N LEU A 145 -16.05 -9.54 -13.65
CA LEU A 145 -15.36 -8.24 -13.73
C LEU A 145 -14.91 -7.75 -12.35
N LEU A 146 -15.75 -7.95 -11.31
CA LEU A 146 -15.37 -7.63 -9.92
C LEU A 146 -14.15 -8.45 -9.49
N MET A 147 -14.14 -9.76 -9.76
CA MET A 147 -13.01 -10.64 -9.42
C MET A 147 -11.73 -10.24 -10.16
N CYS A 148 -11.81 -9.96 -11.49
CA CYS A 148 -10.69 -9.43 -12.28
C CYS A 148 -10.15 -8.13 -11.69
N THR A 149 -11.04 -7.19 -11.38
CA THR A 149 -10.69 -5.87 -10.87
C THR A 149 -10.01 -6.00 -9.51
N THR A 150 -10.53 -6.84 -8.62
CA THR A 150 -9.94 -7.09 -7.30
C THR A 150 -8.53 -7.66 -7.40
N ALA A 151 -8.31 -8.66 -8.26
CA ALA A 151 -6.97 -9.21 -8.50
C ALA A 151 -6.02 -8.15 -9.07
N GLY A 152 -6.50 -7.35 -10.04
CA GLY A 152 -5.73 -6.26 -10.64
C GLY A 152 -5.33 -5.18 -9.61
N ILE A 153 -6.25 -4.80 -8.72
CA ILE A 153 -5.98 -3.84 -7.65
C ILE A 153 -4.92 -4.38 -6.67
N TYR A 154 -4.99 -5.66 -6.30
CA TYR A 154 -3.98 -6.26 -5.43
C TYR A 154 -2.59 -6.24 -6.07
N LEU A 155 -2.47 -6.63 -7.34
CA LEU A 155 -1.19 -6.59 -8.05
C LEU A 155 -0.67 -5.16 -8.20
N ASN A 156 -1.56 -4.21 -8.46
CA ASN A 156 -1.23 -2.78 -8.52
C ASN A 156 -0.75 -2.24 -7.16
N TYR A 157 -1.38 -2.66 -6.05
CA TYR A 157 -0.94 -2.34 -4.70
C TYR A 157 0.51 -2.80 -4.47
N GLU A 158 0.82 -4.06 -4.76
CA GLU A 158 2.16 -4.63 -4.60
C GLU A 158 3.20 -3.91 -5.47
N PHE A 159 2.81 -3.56 -6.71
CA PHE A 159 3.67 -2.79 -7.61
C PHE A 159 3.99 -1.40 -7.06
N PHE A 160 2.97 -0.65 -6.65
CA PHE A 160 3.19 0.68 -6.10
C PHE A 160 3.95 0.64 -4.78
N HIS A 161 3.68 -0.34 -3.93
CA HIS A 161 4.42 -0.52 -2.69
C HIS A 161 5.92 -0.77 -2.94
N LEU A 162 6.24 -1.63 -3.90
CA LEU A 162 7.62 -1.79 -4.34
C LEU A 162 8.22 -0.47 -4.82
N CYS A 163 7.52 0.27 -5.69
CA CYS A 163 7.99 1.56 -6.21
C CYS A 163 8.25 2.59 -5.09
N CYS A 164 7.48 2.54 -4.00
CA CYS A 164 7.71 3.40 -2.85
C CYS A 164 9.05 3.12 -2.17
N HIS A 165 9.52 1.87 -2.19
CA HIS A 165 10.74 1.44 -1.51
C HIS A 165 11.95 1.21 -2.42
N LEU A 166 11.82 1.42 -3.74
CA LEU A 166 12.98 1.37 -4.64
C LEU A 166 13.96 2.52 -4.37
N LYS A 167 15.23 2.29 -4.68
CA LYS A 167 16.23 3.37 -4.71
C LYS A 167 15.85 4.43 -5.73
N GLU A 168 16.30 5.66 -5.50
CA GLU A 168 16.01 6.78 -6.38
C GLU A 168 16.49 6.48 -7.81
N SER A 169 15.61 6.72 -8.77
CA SER A 169 15.89 6.56 -10.20
C SER A 169 15.00 7.52 -11.00
N PRO A 170 15.34 7.82 -12.28
CA PRO A 170 14.47 8.61 -13.14
C PRO A 170 13.03 8.07 -13.18
N PHE A 171 12.88 6.75 -13.20
CA PHE A 171 11.57 6.10 -13.24
C PHE A 171 10.69 6.48 -12.04
N VAL A 172 11.14 6.22 -10.79
CA VAL A 172 10.33 6.52 -9.60
C VAL A 172 10.17 8.02 -9.36
N ARG A 173 11.07 8.84 -9.93
CA ARG A 173 11.06 10.29 -9.75
C ARG A 173 10.10 11.00 -10.69
N THR A 174 10.03 10.57 -11.95
CA THR A 174 9.34 11.32 -13.01
C THR A 174 8.02 10.69 -13.43
N MET A 175 7.81 9.38 -13.20
CA MET A 175 6.57 8.74 -13.60
C MET A 175 5.38 9.30 -12.82
N PRO A 176 4.37 9.82 -13.52
CA PRO A 176 3.14 10.27 -12.89
C PRO A 176 2.51 9.15 -12.05
N LEU A 177 1.80 9.51 -10.99
CA LEU A 177 1.25 8.61 -9.97
C LEU A 177 2.32 7.98 -9.09
N ILE A 178 3.34 7.32 -9.64
CA ILE A 178 4.41 6.68 -8.84
C ILE A 178 5.11 7.70 -7.95
N ASN A 179 5.49 8.86 -8.50
CA ASN A 179 6.11 9.92 -7.72
C ASN A 179 5.20 10.48 -6.61
N THR A 180 3.90 10.60 -6.90
CA THR A 180 2.90 11.04 -5.91
C THR A 180 2.74 10.01 -4.79
N ILE A 181 2.52 8.75 -5.15
CA ILE A 181 2.30 7.64 -4.21
C ILE A 181 3.55 7.43 -3.35
N ARG A 182 4.74 7.46 -3.95
CA ARG A 182 6.01 7.38 -3.24
C ARG A 182 6.15 8.50 -2.20
N ARG A 183 5.91 9.75 -2.59
CA ARG A 183 5.93 10.88 -1.66
C ARG A 183 4.92 10.71 -0.52
N HIS A 184 3.71 10.27 -0.85
CA HIS A 184 2.62 10.07 0.09
C HIS A 184 2.98 8.97 1.12
N HIS A 185 3.47 7.84 0.65
CA HIS A 185 3.85 6.70 1.48
C HIS A 185 5.09 6.98 2.33
N VAL A 186 6.12 7.65 1.78
CA VAL A 186 7.29 8.08 2.57
C VAL A 186 6.89 9.03 3.68
N ALA A 187 5.94 9.94 3.42
CA ALA A 187 5.43 10.81 4.48
C ALA A 187 4.67 10.01 5.56
N HIS A 188 3.95 8.94 5.18
CA HIS A 188 3.29 8.02 6.11
C HIS A 188 4.29 7.30 7.03
N HIS A 189 5.49 6.96 6.55
CA HIS A 189 6.54 6.35 7.37
C HIS A 189 7.11 7.27 8.48
N ASN A 190 6.70 8.52 8.53
CA ASN A 190 7.04 9.40 9.65
C ASN A 190 6.23 9.00 10.89
N THR A 191 6.92 8.56 11.94
CA THR A 191 6.32 8.09 13.19
C THR A 191 5.44 9.12 13.89
N ALA A 192 5.62 10.41 13.61
CA ALA A 192 4.80 11.48 14.18
C ALA A 192 3.40 11.56 13.56
N ILE A 193 3.19 11.01 12.37
CA ILE A 193 1.91 11.12 11.65
C ILE A 193 1.35 9.79 11.14
N MET A 194 2.11 8.69 11.17
CA MET A 194 1.73 7.40 10.59
C MET A 194 0.43 6.82 11.15
N MET A 195 0.07 7.18 12.38
CA MET A 195 -1.17 6.74 13.02
C MET A 195 -2.41 7.52 12.61
N GLU A 196 -2.24 8.64 11.86
CA GLU A 196 -3.32 9.59 11.57
C GLU A 196 -3.40 10.00 10.09
N LYS A 197 -2.33 9.83 9.31
CA LYS A 197 -2.22 10.39 7.97
C LYS A 197 -1.72 9.40 6.93
N ASN A 198 -2.20 9.59 5.68
CA ASN A 198 -1.69 8.96 4.46
C ASN A 198 -1.81 7.43 4.45
N PHE A 199 -3.04 6.92 4.63
CA PHE A 199 -3.30 5.48 4.72
C PHE A 199 -3.44 4.79 3.36
N ASN A 200 -3.81 5.51 2.28
CA ASN A 200 -3.78 4.90 0.95
C ASN A 200 -2.35 4.81 0.44
N LEU A 201 -1.95 3.60 0.09
CA LEU A 201 -0.67 3.31 -0.54
C LEU A 201 -0.77 3.34 -2.06
N THR A 202 -1.99 3.23 -2.59
CA THR A 202 -2.24 3.31 -4.03
C THR A 202 -2.64 4.74 -4.45
N TYR A 203 -3.91 5.03 -4.54
CA TYR A 203 -4.43 6.34 -4.93
C TYR A 203 -4.99 7.03 -3.69
N PRO A 204 -4.55 8.24 -3.31
CA PRO A 204 -4.93 8.90 -2.06
C PRO A 204 -6.36 9.49 -2.10
N ILE A 205 -7.32 8.73 -2.68
CA ILE A 205 -8.71 9.16 -2.86
C ILE A 205 -9.47 9.08 -1.52
N ALA A 206 -9.36 7.95 -0.80
CA ALA A 206 -10.00 7.83 0.50
C ALA A 206 -9.32 8.72 1.55
N ASP A 207 -8.01 8.92 1.48
CA ASP A 207 -7.32 9.90 2.33
C ASP A 207 -7.83 11.34 2.11
N TRP A 208 -8.11 11.71 0.85
CA TRP A 208 -8.75 12.99 0.53
C TRP A 208 -10.18 13.03 1.08
N LEU A 209 -10.98 11.99 0.82
CA LEU A 209 -12.38 11.90 1.22
C LEU A 209 -12.55 12.00 2.75
N PHE A 210 -11.73 11.27 3.50
CA PHE A 210 -11.78 11.22 4.96
C PHE A 210 -10.84 12.23 5.66
N ARG A 211 -10.23 13.17 4.89
CA ARG A 211 -9.34 14.23 5.38
C ARG A 211 -8.13 13.72 6.17
N THR A 212 -7.69 12.52 5.88
CA THR A 212 -6.50 11.90 6.49
C THR A 212 -5.22 12.12 5.67
N SER A 213 -5.29 12.75 4.49
CA SER A 213 -4.09 13.18 3.77
C SER A 213 -3.35 14.29 4.52
N ASP A 214 -2.03 14.31 4.37
CA ASP A 214 -1.17 15.40 4.83
C ASP A 214 -1.21 16.63 3.91
N LEU A 215 -1.89 16.54 2.75
CA LEU A 215 -2.05 17.62 1.78
C LEU A 215 -3.37 18.37 1.97
N ASP A 216 -3.34 19.65 1.62
CA ASP A 216 -4.52 20.52 1.49
C ASP A 216 -4.72 20.87 0.00
N ARG A 217 -5.41 20.00 -0.74
CA ARG A 217 -5.70 20.10 -2.18
C ARG A 217 -7.02 19.39 -2.52
N GLY A 218 -7.56 19.63 -3.70
CA GLY A 218 -8.65 18.83 -4.29
C GLY A 218 -8.18 17.43 -4.71
N VAL A 219 -9.10 16.51 -4.98
CA VAL A 219 -8.81 15.09 -5.28
C VAL A 219 -7.80 14.91 -6.43
N ILE A 220 -7.95 15.66 -7.52
CA ILE A 220 -7.01 15.61 -8.66
C ILE A 220 -5.61 16.02 -8.21
N GLY A 221 -5.51 17.09 -7.40
CA GLY A 221 -4.25 17.53 -6.83
C GLY A 221 -3.62 16.51 -5.88
N HIS A 222 -4.42 15.70 -5.18
CA HIS A 222 -3.89 14.59 -4.37
C HIS A 222 -3.31 13.49 -5.25
N VAL A 223 -4.01 13.09 -6.30
CA VAL A 223 -3.61 11.98 -7.19
C VAL A 223 -2.37 12.35 -8.03
N PHE A 224 -2.21 13.63 -8.40
CA PHE A 224 -1.12 14.11 -9.26
C PHE A 224 -0.19 15.12 -8.56
N ASN A 225 0.01 14.98 -7.26
CA ASN A 225 0.85 15.90 -6.49
C ASN A 225 2.35 15.85 -6.84
N GLY A 226 2.84 14.70 -7.29
CA GLY A 226 4.27 14.47 -7.40
C GLY A 226 4.98 14.66 -6.05
N TYR A 227 6.18 15.22 -6.10
CA TYR A 227 6.98 15.56 -4.91
C TYR A 227 6.73 16.99 -4.37
N ASP A 228 5.68 17.67 -4.86
CA ASP A 228 5.36 19.01 -4.38
C ASP A 228 5.02 19.00 -2.88
N THR A 229 5.67 19.89 -2.13
CA THR A 229 5.49 20.08 -0.68
C THR A 229 4.78 21.39 -0.33
N ALA A 230 4.49 22.24 -1.32
CA ALA A 230 3.84 23.54 -1.10
C ALA A 230 2.47 23.38 -0.40
N HIS A 231 1.75 22.32 -0.74
CA HIS A 231 0.41 22.03 -0.24
C HIS A 231 0.37 21.14 1.02
N VAL A 232 1.51 20.86 1.65
CA VAL A 232 1.52 20.16 2.95
C VAL A 232 0.88 21.06 4.00
N LYS A 233 -0.04 20.49 4.78
CA LYS A 233 -0.77 21.21 5.84
C LYS A 233 0.18 21.89 6.82
N THR A 234 -0.11 23.14 7.17
CA THR A 234 0.80 24.00 7.96
C THR A 234 1.15 23.44 9.34
N ASN A 235 0.19 22.79 10.00
CA ASN A 235 0.43 22.12 11.29
C ASN A 235 1.45 20.98 11.18
N LEU A 236 1.46 20.27 10.05
CA LEU A 236 2.41 19.16 9.81
C LEU A 236 3.78 19.64 9.35
N LYS A 237 3.87 20.82 8.72
CA LYS A 237 5.17 21.48 8.43
C LYS A 237 5.93 21.78 9.71
N LYS A 238 5.23 22.26 10.73
CA LYS A 238 5.83 22.54 12.07
C LYS A 238 6.30 21.26 12.77
N THR A 239 5.52 20.18 12.68
CA THR A 239 5.88 18.88 13.27
C THR A 239 7.12 18.29 12.59
N ARG A 240 7.25 18.40 11.26
CA ARG A 240 8.45 18.00 10.53
C ARG A 240 9.68 18.78 10.95
N ALA A 241 9.58 20.10 11.03
CA ALA A 241 10.68 20.95 11.50
C ALA A 241 11.12 20.60 12.93
N ALA A 242 10.19 20.28 13.82
CA ALA A 242 10.48 19.87 15.19
C ALA A 242 11.11 18.47 15.31
N THR A 243 10.81 17.54 14.38
CA THR A 243 11.45 16.21 14.33
C THR A 243 12.85 16.24 13.69
N ASP A 244 13.13 17.26 12.90
CA ASP A 244 14.43 17.47 12.26
C ASP A 244 15.41 18.28 13.14
N ASP A 245 14.94 18.81 14.29
CA ASP A 245 15.80 19.49 15.28
C ASP A 245 16.51 18.44 16.17
N PRO A 246 17.87 18.35 16.11
CA PRO A 246 18.65 17.43 16.94
C PRO A 246 18.46 17.64 18.46
N LYS A 247 18.07 18.85 18.88
CA LYS A 247 17.85 19.18 20.29
C LYS A 247 16.51 18.63 20.81
N ALA A 248 15.49 18.50 19.96
CA ALA A 248 14.20 17.93 20.36
C ALA A 248 14.27 16.40 20.57
N ALA A 249 15.27 15.73 20.01
CA ALA A 249 15.49 14.29 20.20
C ALA A 249 16.03 13.97 21.62
N LEU A 250 16.71 14.89 22.28
CA LEU A 250 17.29 14.72 23.61
C LEU A 250 16.29 14.87 24.77
N VAL A 251 15.11 15.43 24.52
CA VAL A 251 14.07 15.64 25.54
C VAL A 251 13.09 14.46 25.64
N ARG A 252 13.15 13.49 24.71
CA ARG A 252 12.26 12.31 24.60
C ARG A 252 12.96 10.98 24.88
N ALA A 253 14.20 11.00 25.34
CA ALA A 253 14.96 9.82 25.79
C ALA A 253 14.87 9.72 27.38
#